data_6075bb3491bc098f4fbffdf6e0cac9fc
#
_entry.id   6075bb3491bc098f4fbffdf6e0cac9fc
#
_cell.length_a   1.000
_cell.length_b   1.000
_cell.length_c   1.000
_cell.angle_alpha   90.00
_cell.angle_beta   90.00
_cell.angle_gamma   90.00
#
_symmetry.space_group_name_H-M   'P 1'
#
loop_
_entity.id
_entity.type
_entity.pdbx_description
1 polymer ?
#
loop_
_entity_poly.entity_id
_entity_poly.type
_entity_poly.pdbx_seq_one_letter_code
_entity_poly.pdbx_strand_id
1 'polypeptide(L)'
;MVRIYCKNTGTYKEFLEGTPLLDIAPQFEFDKPYEILAAKVNNVAEGLRFRVFHNRDVEFLDYRTYIGRNFYSRSLCFLLYKATRDLFPESRMTIRRPISKGYFCSVYKNDGSFLTEEDVEVIGARMRELVDENIPFKRKELQIEEAIKIFKESGDLDKVKLLETCGEVYITCYSLGDVTDYYYDELVPSTGYLKTFGVKLCHGGILLRVPDRHHPEDLAPLHEEPKTFEVFAETHKWNWIMGLSNVGDVNESILKGNASDLIQISEALQEKKIVQIAEEIERRHNDPDNPVKLVLITGPSSSGKSTVCKRLSVQLKACGLHPISFSTDDYFVNRVDTPKLPDGSYDFDNFDTVDHEYLQKDLVKLLNGEEVEVPEYNFVTGRREFNGKNLKLGERSVLLIEGLHALNPRLTEKVPDKEKFRIFINTITSISLDCHNCIPTSDNRLLRRIVRDYLKGAFTARESIANWPNVRRAEVKWIYPFQENADVLFNSAYLVEFAVLRTHAERILATVPKNCPEYSEAHRLLKFLHYFVPVSDKEIPPTSLLRGFIGGGSY
;
A
#
# COMPACT_ATOMS: atom_id res chain seq x y z
N MET A 1 5.10 -41.62 -9.14
CA MET A 1 4.41 -40.69 -10.07
C MET A 1 3.45 -39.84 -9.27
N VAL A 2 3.38 -38.53 -9.55
CA VAL A 2 2.42 -37.57 -8.99
C VAL A 2 1.55 -37.02 -10.10
N ARG A 3 0.27 -36.82 -9.80
CA ARG A 3 -0.72 -36.31 -10.75
C ARG A 3 -0.94 -34.81 -10.48
N ILE A 4 -0.73 -33.99 -11.51
CA ILE A 4 -0.87 -32.53 -11.44
C ILE A 4 -2.10 -32.12 -12.26
N TYR A 5 -3.02 -31.40 -11.59
CA TYR A 5 -4.12 -30.72 -12.25
C TYR A 5 -3.70 -29.28 -12.59
N CYS A 6 -3.65 -28.96 -13.88
CA CYS A 6 -3.37 -27.60 -14.33
C CYS A 6 -4.69 -26.82 -14.46
N LYS A 7 -4.90 -25.82 -13.58
CA LYS A 7 -6.10 -24.98 -13.60
C LYS A 7 -6.23 -24.15 -14.87
N ASN A 8 -5.11 -23.79 -15.50
CA ASN A 8 -5.11 -23.00 -16.73
C ASN A 8 -5.70 -23.76 -17.93
N THR A 9 -5.55 -25.07 -17.98
CA THR A 9 -6.02 -25.92 -19.09
C THR A 9 -7.20 -26.81 -18.72
N GLY A 10 -7.48 -26.98 -17.42
CA GLY A 10 -8.48 -27.90 -16.93
C GLY A 10 -8.09 -29.39 -17.09
N THR A 11 -6.80 -29.71 -17.28
CA THR A 11 -6.30 -31.04 -17.60
C THR A 11 -5.35 -31.58 -16.53
N TYR A 12 -5.15 -32.90 -16.55
CA TYR A 12 -4.22 -33.61 -15.69
C TYR A 12 -3.04 -34.16 -16.49
N LYS A 13 -1.84 -34.12 -15.89
CA LYS A 13 -0.66 -34.87 -16.37
C LYS A 13 0.05 -35.52 -15.20
N GLU A 14 0.80 -36.59 -15.49
CA GLU A 14 1.61 -37.32 -14.50
C GLU A 14 3.09 -37.00 -14.65
N PHE A 15 3.77 -36.83 -13.53
CA PHE A 15 5.18 -36.50 -13.45
C PHE A 15 5.89 -37.37 -12.42
N LEU A 16 7.21 -37.45 -12.51
CA LEU A 16 8.03 -38.06 -11.45
C LEU A 16 7.95 -37.19 -10.18
N GLU A 17 7.98 -37.85 -9.02
CA GLU A 17 8.10 -37.16 -7.74
C GLU A 17 9.41 -36.34 -7.71
N GLY A 18 9.31 -35.10 -7.14
CA GLY A 18 10.43 -34.16 -7.08
C GLY A 18 10.64 -33.34 -8.37
N THR A 19 9.80 -33.49 -9.41
CA THR A 19 9.88 -32.64 -10.61
C THR A 19 9.54 -31.19 -10.22
N PRO A 20 10.39 -30.20 -10.59
CA PRO A 20 10.10 -28.79 -10.31
C PRO A 20 9.01 -28.24 -11.23
N LEU A 21 8.30 -27.21 -10.78
CA LEU A 21 7.27 -26.54 -11.59
C LEU A 21 7.82 -25.95 -12.89
N LEU A 22 9.10 -25.57 -12.90
CA LEU A 22 9.81 -25.07 -14.08
C LEU A 22 9.79 -26.08 -15.24
N ASP A 23 9.94 -27.38 -14.93
CA ASP A 23 9.94 -28.47 -15.93
C ASP A 23 8.51 -28.95 -16.22
N ILE A 24 7.57 -28.71 -15.30
CA ILE A 24 6.15 -29.07 -15.45
C ILE A 24 5.43 -28.06 -16.35
N ALA A 25 5.68 -26.76 -16.19
CA ALA A 25 4.97 -25.70 -16.91
C ALA A 25 5.00 -25.87 -18.45
N PRO A 26 6.15 -26.15 -19.09
CA PRO A 26 6.23 -26.31 -20.55
C PRO A 26 5.46 -27.54 -21.09
N GLN A 27 5.08 -28.47 -20.23
CA GLN A 27 4.36 -29.67 -20.64
C GLN A 27 2.85 -29.40 -20.85
N PHE A 28 2.33 -28.27 -20.35
CA PHE A 28 0.94 -27.87 -20.57
C PHE A 28 0.86 -26.84 -21.69
N GLU A 29 -0.06 -27.07 -22.63
CA GLU A 29 -0.36 -26.14 -23.71
C GLU A 29 -1.43 -25.15 -23.22
N PHE A 30 -1.01 -24.02 -22.72
CA PHE A 30 -1.91 -22.92 -22.38
C PHE A 30 -1.53 -21.65 -23.13
N ASP A 31 -2.53 -20.94 -23.59
CA ASP A 31 -2.36 -19.66 -24.27
C ASP A 31 -1.93 -18.60 -23.24
N LYS A 32 -0.63 -18.43 -23.12
CA LYS A 32 -0.01 -17.39 -22.31
C LYS A 32 0.95 -16.59 -23.18
N PRO A 33 0.61 -15.35 -23.51
CA PRO A 33 1.46 -14.51 -24.37
C PRO A 33 2.76 -14.09 -23.67
N TYR A 34 2.86 -14.29 -22.34
CA TYR A 34 4.00 -13.88 -21.54
C TYR A 34 4.59 -15.05 -20.75
N GLU A 35 5.87 -14.91 -20.44
CA GLU A 35 6.64 -15.89 -19.68
C GLU A 35 6.03 -16.18 -18.30
N ILE A 36 6.00 -17.45 -17.90
CA ILE A 36 5.52 -17.87 -16.59
C ILE A 36 6.56 -17.51 -15.54
N LEU A 37 6.15 -16.82 -14.49
CA LEU A 37 7.03 -16.31 -13.43
C LEU A 37 6.82 -17.01 -12.08
N ALA A 38 5.63 -17.53 -11.86
CA ALA A 38 5.19 -18.08 -10.58
C ALA A 38 4.09 -19.13 -10.78
N ALA A 39 3.72 -19.81 -9.71
CA ALA A 39 2.52 -20.63 -9.69
C ALA A 39 1.79 -20.54 -8.34
N LYS A 40 0.49 -20.88 -8.35
CA LYS A 40 -0.22 -21.27 -7.11
C LYS A 40 -0.29 -22.79 -7.05
N VAL A 41 0.21 -23.35 -5.97
CA VAL A 41 0.11 -24.79 -5.67
C VAL A 41 -0.89 -24.95 -4.52
N ASN A 42 -2.03 -25.57 -4.79
CA ASN A 42 -3.14 -25.67 -3.82
C ASN A 42 -3.49 -24.28 -3.20
N ASN A 43 -3.55 -23.25 -4.02
CA ASN A 43 -3.78 -21.85 -3.64
C ASN A 43 -2.69 -21.20 -2.75
N VAL A 44 -1.49 -21.75 -2.69
CA VAL A 44 -0.31 -21.09 -2.09
C VAL A 44 0.61 -20.62 -3.21
N ALA A 45 1.09 -19.38 -3.12
CA ALA A 45 2.05 -18.84 -4.09
C ALA A 45 3.42 -19.50 -3.91
N GLU A 46 3.98 -20.02 -5.01
CA GLU A 46 5.25 -20.74 -5.04
C GLU A 46 6.08 -20.29 -6.24
N GLY A 47 7.41 -20.28 -6.05
CA GLY A 47 8.35 -20.08 -7.15
C GLY A 47 8.42 -21.31 -8.07
N LEU A 48 8.86 -21.09 -9.31
CA LEU A 48 8.94 -22.20 -10.30
C LEU A 48 9.95 -23.30 -9.96
N ARG A 49 10.83 -23.06 -8.99
CA ARG A 49 11.75 -24.09 -8.46
C ARG A 49 11.12 -25.03 -7.44
N PHE A 50 9.86 -24.75 -7.01
CA PHE A 50 9.12 -25.64 -6.12
C PHE A 50 9.01 -27.04 -6.72
N ARG A 51 9.32 -28.06 -5.92
CA ARG A 51 9.30 -29.47 -6.33
C ARG A 51 8.04 -30.16 -5.83
N VAL A 52 7.36 -30.89 -6.70
CA VAL A 52 6.11 -31.59 -6.37
C VAL A 52 6.39 -33.04 -5.96
N PHE A 53 5.96 -33.42 -4.76
CA PHE A 53 6.08 -34.77 -4.21
C PHE A 53 4.74 -35.47 -4.03
N HIS A 54 3.64 -34.75 -4.22
CA HIS A 54 2.26 -35.26 -4.06
C HIS A 54 1.37 -34.66 -5.15
N ASN A 55 0.17 -35.27 -5.33
CA ASN A 55 -0.83 -34.72 -6.23
C ASN A 55 -1.16 -33.26 -5.84
N ARG A 56 -1.22 -32.36 -6.82
CA ARG A 56 -1.43 -30.94 -6.61
C ARG A 56 -2.31 -30.33 -7.71
N ASP A 57 -3.07 -29.30 -7.31
CA ASP A 57 -3.68 -28.34 -8.22
C ASP A 57 -2.70 -27.19 -8.42
N VAL A 58 -2.37 -26.88 -9.67
CA VAL A 58 -1.40 -25.85 -10.03
C VAL A 58 -2.05 -24.85 -10.99
N GLU A 59 -1.88 -23.56 -10.69
CA GLU A 59 -2.23 -22.44 -11.56
C GLU A 59 -0.94 -21.67 -11.88
N PHE A 60 -0.50 -21.66 -13.14
CA PHE A 60 0.67 -20.93 -13.59
C PHE A 60 0.35 -19.45 -13.84
N LEU A 61 1.27 -18.56 -13.44
CA LEU A 61 1.05 -17.12 -13.36
C LEU A 61 2.15 -16.37 -14.13
N ASP A 62 1.74 -15.39 -14.94
CA ASP A 62 2.63 -14.45 -15.62
C ASP A 62 2.66 -13.08 -14.90
N TYR A 63 3.38 -12.10 -15.49
CA TYR A 63 3.56 -10.75 -14.94
C TYR A 63 2.24 -9.98 -14.73
N ARG A 64 1.18 -10.24 -15.48
CA ARG A 64 -0.11 -9.54 -15.37
C ARG A 64 -0.80 -9.83 -14.04
N THR A 65 -0.45 -10.94 -13.38
CA THR A 65 -0.95 -11.29 -12.05
C THR A 65 -0.22 -10.51 -10.95
N TYR A 66 -0.86 -10.30 -9.81
CA TYR A 66 -0.23 -9.63 -8.66
C TYR A 66 0.99 -10.39 -8.14
N ILE A 67 0.89 -11.71 -8.04
CA ILE A 67 1.98 -12.58 -7.56
C ILE A 67 3.17 -12.55 -8.53
N GLY A 68 2.93 -12.73 -9.83
CA GLY A 68 3.98 -12.69 -10.84
C GLY A 68 4.73 -11.36 -10.86
N ARG A 69 4.00 -10.23 -10.74
CA ARG A 69 4.64 -8.91 -10.60
C ARG A 69 5.50 -8.77 -9.35
N ASN A 70 5.02 -9.28 -8.22
CA ASN A 70 5.78 -9.20 -6.97
C ASN A 70 7.09 -10.00 -7.06
N PHE A 71 7.04 -11.22 -7.61
CA PHE A 71 8.24 -12.04 -7.80
C PHE A 71 9.22 -11.36 -8.76
N TYR A 72 8.73 -10.86 -9.89
CA TYR A 72 9.54 -10.12 -10.85
C TYR A 72 10.20 -8.88 -10.24
N SER A 73 9.39 -8.02 -9.62
CA SER A 73 9.88 -6.75 -9.07
C SER A 73 10.89 -6.97 -7.93
N ARG A 74 10.66 -7.97 -7.09
CA ARG A 74 11.57 -8.33 -6.00
C ARG A 74 12.90 -8.87 -6.56
N SER A 75 12.84 -9.73 -7.56
CA SER A 75 14.03 -10.24 -8.27
C SER A 75 14.79 -9.10 -8.97
N LEU A 76 14.08 -8.13 -9.52
CA LEU A 76 14.66 -6.96 -10.15
C LEU A 76 15.36 -6.05 -9.12
N CYS A 77 14.81 -5.92 -7.92
CA CYS A 77 15.47 -5.23 -6.81
C CYS A 77 16.77 -5.92 -6.38
N PHE A 78 16.78 -7.25 -6.36
CA PHE A 78 17.99 -8.01 -6.06
C PHE A 78 19.04 -7.88 -7.19
N LEU A 79 18.60 -7.87 -8.45
CA LEU A 79 19.48 -7.61 -9.60
C LEU A 79 20.13 -6.22 -9.50
N LEU A 80 19.34 -5.17 -9.15
CA LEU A 80 19.87 -3.83 -8.93
C LEU A 80 20.89 -3.80 -7.78
N TYR A 81 20.59 -4.47 -6.67
CA TYR A 81 21.51 -4.58 -5.54
C TYR A 81 22.83 -5.24 -5.94
N LYS A 82 22.78 -6.38 -6.67
CA LYS A 82 23.97 -7.05 -7.19
C LYS A 82 24.78 -6.14 -8.11
N ALA A 83 24.14 -5.50 -9.10
CA ALA A 83 24.83 -4.59 -10.02
C ALA A 83 25.50 -3.42 -9.30
N THR A 84 24.80 -2.86 -8.29
CA THR A 84 25.34 -1.77 -7.47
C THR A 84 26.55 -2.23 -6.65
N ARG A 85 26.50 -3.42 -6.07
CA ARG A 85 27.62 -4.01 -5.30
C ARG A 85 28.82 -4.34 -6.18
N ASP A 86 28.60 -4.78 -7.43
CA ASP A 86 29.69 -5.06 -8.37
C ASP A 86 30.50 -3.79 -8.71
N LEU A 87 29.84 -2.66 -8.84
CA LEU A 87 30.44 -1.39 -9.25
C LEU A 87 30.90 -0.53 -8.06
N PHE A 88 30.15 -0.61 -6.96
CA PHE A 88 30.37 0.17 -5.73
C PHE A 88 30.30 -0.77 -4.51
N PRO A 89 31.34 -1.58 -4.25
CA PRO A 89 31.29 -2.67 -3.26
C PRO A 89 30.93 -2.24 -1.84
N GLU A 90 31.31 -1.03 -1.44
CA GLU A 90 31.08 -0.50 -0.09
C GLU A 90 29.86 0.44 -0.01
N SER A 91 29.13 0.59 -1.12
CA SER A 91 27.91 1.42 -1.12
C SER A 91 26.78 0.78 -0.31
N ARG A 92 25.95 1.64 0.28
CA ARG A 92 24.71 1.21 0.93
C ARG A 92 23.51 1.52 0.04
N MET A 93 22.77 0.49 -0.30
CA MET A 93 21.52 0.64 -1.03
C MET A 93 20.33 0.36 -0.11
N THR A 94 19.26 1.14 -0.25
CA THR A 94 17.99 0.89 0.43
C THR A 94 16.84 1.07 -0.54
N ILE A 95 16.00 0.07 -0.67
CA ILE A 95 14.78 0.11 -1.46
C ILE A 95 13.70 0.75 -0.58
N ARG A 96 13.29 1.99 -0.90
CA ARG A 96 12.47 2.79 0.00
C ARG A 96 10.98 2.54 -0.18
N ARG A 97 10.47 2.72 -1.39
CA ARG A 97 9.03 2.62 -1.67
C ARG A 97 8.71 2.56 -3.15
N PRO A 98 7.53 2.05 -3.51
CA PRO A 98 7.00 2.25 -4.85
C PRO A 98 6.74 3.74 -5.14
N ILE A 99 7.30 4.24 -6.25
CA ILE A 99 7.04 5.59 -6.80
C ILE A 99 6.83 5.42 -8.30
N SER A 100 5.89 6.14 -8.87
CA SER A 100 5.65 6.15 -10.32
C SER A 100 5.55 4.73 -10.92
N LYS A 101 4.89 3.81 -10.19
CA LYS A 101 4.78 2.37 -10.52
C LYS A 101 6.12 1.61 -10.56
N GLY A 102 7.23 2.22 -10.11
CA GLY A 102 8.55 1.63 -9.92
C GLY A 102 8.98 1.66 -8.46
N TYR A 103 10.28 1.57 -8.19
CA TYR A 103 10.84 1.62 -6.83
C TYR A 103 11.88 2.72 -6.72
N PHE A 104 11.75 3.59 -5.74
CA PHE A 104 12.79 4.52 -5.37
C PHE A 104 13.82 3.83 -4.48
N CYS A 105 15.08 3.86 -4.89
CA CYS A 105 16.20 3.25 -4.20
C CYS A 105 17.20 4.35 -3.84
N SER A 106 17.48 4.51 -2.54
CA SER A 106 18.57 5.37 -2.09
C SER A 106 19.87 4.59 -2.17
N VAL A 107 20.89 5.19 -2.77
CA VAL A 107 22.25 4.62 -2.83
C VAL A 107 23.22 5.69 -2.33
N TYR A 108 24.04 5.31 -1.36
CA TYR A 108 25.07 6.16 -0.79
C TYR A 108 26.42 5.52 -1.09
N LYS A 109 27.30 6.25 -1.79
CA LYS A 109 28.69 5.84 -2.00
C LYS A 109 29.45 5.89 -0.68
N ASN A 110 30.60 5.23 -0.63
CA ASN A 110 31.44 5.16 0.58
C ASN A 110 31.91 6.53 1.07
N ASP A 111 32.14 7.47 0.14
CA ASP A 111 32.53 8.85 0.44
C ASP A 111 31.33 9.74 0.85
N GLY A 112 30.11 9.18 0.93
CA GLY A 112 28.87 9.88 1.23
C GLY A 112 28.30 10.70 0.08
N SER A 113 28.90 10.68 -1.11
CA SER A 113 28.37 11.37 -2.29
C SER A 113 27.14 10.66 -2.86
N PHE A 114 26.29 11.45 -3.55
CA PHE A 114 25.15 10.93 -4.29
C PHE A 114 25.59 10.34 -5.64
N LEU A 115 24.73 9.52 -6.22
CA LEU A 115 24.92 9.02 -7.58
C LEU A 115 24.80 10.14 -8.61
N THR A 116 25.59 10.05 -9.68
CA THR A 116 25.46 10.86 -10.89
C THR A 116 24.63 10.13 -11.97
N GLU A 117 24.27 10.82 -13.06
CA GLU A 117 23.61 10.17 -14.22
C GLU A 117 24.49 9.08 -14.82
N GLU A 118 25.81 9.33 -14.96
CA GLU A 118 26.78 8.36 -15.45
C GLU A 118 26.83 7.09 -14.57
N ASP A 119 26.84 7.25 -13.23
CA ASP A 119 26.77 6.10 -12.31
C ASP A 119 25.51 5.25 -12.55
N VAL A 120 24.35 5.89 -12.76
CA VAL A 120 23.08 5.19 -12.99
C VAL A 120 23.07 4.48 -14.36
N GLU A 121 23.67 5.08 -15.39
CA GLU A 121 23.82 4.44 -16.70
C GLU A 121 24.71 3.20 -16.64
N VAL A 122 25.85 3.28 -15.94
CA VAL A 122 26.77 2.15 -15.75
C VAL A 122 26.12 1.03 -14.94
N ILE A 123 25.36 1.36 -13.86
CA ILE A 123 24.57 0.38 -13.11
C ILE A 123 23.55 -0.29 -14.03
N GLY A 124 22.84 0.48 -14.86
CA GLY A 124 21.86 -0.05 -15.82
C GLY A 124 22.49 -0.98 -16.86
N ALA A 125 23.70 -0.66 -17.34
CA ALA A 125 24.45 -1.51 -18.26
C ALA A 125 24.85 -2.83 -17.57
N ARG A 126 25.38 -2.77 -16.33
CA ARG A 126 25.73 -3.96 -15.55
C ARG A 126 24.52 -4.86 -15.28
N MET A 127 23.35 -4.28 -14.99
CA MET A 127 22.11 -5.06 -14.83
C MET A 127 21.78 -5.83 -16.12
N ARG A 128 21.95 -5.23 -17.31
CA ARG A 128 21.68 -5.91 -18.60
C ARG A 128 22.67 -7.05 -18.83
N GLU A 129 23.96 -6.87 -18.55
CA GLU A 129 24.96 -7.92 -18.61
C GLU A 129 24.56 -9.12 -17.73
N LEU A 130 24.17 -8.87 -16.47
CA LEU A 130 23.72 -9.91 -15.56
C LEU A 130 22.45 -10.64 -16.03
N VAL A 131 21.56 -9.96 -16.76
CA VAL A 131 20.39 -10.60 -17.41
C VAL A 131 20.84 -11.52 -18.54
N ASP A 132 21.77 -11.06 -19.39
CA ASP A 132 22.30 -11.84 -20.52
C ASP A 132 23.11 -13.06 -20.05
N GLU A 133 23.81 -12.94 -18.92
CA GLU A 133 24.49 -14.06 -18.25
C GLU A 133 23.52 -15.13 -17.71
N ASN A 134 22.24 -14.79 -17.54
CA ASN A 134 21.18 -15.69 -17.06
C ASN A 134 21.52 -16.44 -15.77
N ILE A 135 21.99 -15.72 -14.76
CA ILE A 135 22.46 -16.28 -13.49
C ILE A 135 21.26 -16.76 -12.65
N PRO A 136 21.28 -17.99 -12.10
CA PRO A 136 20.20 -18.49 -11.26
C PRO A 136 20.16 -17.81 -9.89
N PHE A 137 18.95 -17.42 -9.43
CA PHE A 137 18.72 -17.10 -8.03
C PHE A 137 18.70 -18.40 -7.22
N LYS A 138 19.76 -18.65 -6.45
CA LYS A 138 19.88 -19.88 -5.66
C LYS A 138 19.19 -19.72 -4.32
N ARG A 139 18.08 -20.44 -4.12
CA ARG A 139 17.35 -20.48 -2.83
C ARG A 139 18.06 -21.42 -1.87
N LYS A 140 18.29 -20.96 -0.64
CA LYS A 140 18.88 -21.75 0.45
C LYS A 140 18.11 -21.48 1.74
N GLU A 141 17.73 -22.51 2.45
CA GLU A 141 17.19 -22.41 3.80
C GLU A 141 18.35 -22.51 4.79
N LEU A 142 18.49 -21.50 5.64
CA LEU A 142 19.56 -21.37 6.62
C LEU A 142 18.96 -21.37 8.03
N GLN A 143 19.72 -21.89 9.00
CA GLN A 143 19.44 -21.59 10.40
C GLN A 143 19.59 -20.10 10.65
N ILE A 144 18.77 -19.56 11.54
CA ILE A 144 18.72 -18.10 11.74
C ILE A 144 20.07 -17.55 12.22
N GLU A 145 20.79 -18.30 13.05
CA GLU A 145 22.13 -17.92 13.54
C GLU A 145 23.17 -17.86 12.39
N GLU A 146 23.07 -18.78 11.41
CA GLU A 146 23.92 -18.77 10.23
C GLU A 146 23.62 -17.53 9.35
N ALA A 147 22.34 -17.23 9.14
CA ALA A 147 21.92 -16.05 8.41
C ALA A 147 22.35 -14.74 9.09
N ILE A 148 22.19 -14.64 10.41
CA ILE A 148 22.65 -13.51 11.22
C ILE A 148 24.15 -13.29 11.06
N LYS A 149 24.96 -14.35 11.06
CA LYS A 149 26.41 -14.26 10.86
C LYS A 149 26.74 -13.68 9.49
N ILE A 150 26.10 -14.18 8.42
CA ILE A 150 26.26 -13.67 7.05
C ILE A 150 25.95 -12.18 6.99
N PHE A 151 24.80 -11.75 7.53
CA PHE A 151 24.40 -10.34 7.48
C PHE A 151 25.22 -9.43 8.41
N LYS A 152 25.78 -9.95 9.50
CA LYS A 152 26.78 -9.19 10.31
C LYS A 152 28.07 -8.96 9.52
N GLU A 153 28.55 -9.96 8.80
CA GLU A 153 29.75 -9.87 7.96
C GLU A 153 29.56 -8.93 6.76
N SER A 154 28.36 -8.86 6.17
CA SER A 154 28.03 -7.93 5.07
C SER A 154 27.68 -6.51 5.56
N GLY A 155 27.50 -6.29 6.88
CA GLY A 155 27.14 -5.00 7.46
C GLY A 155 25.65 -4.65 7.40
N ASP A 156 24.78 -5.61 7.06
CA ASP A 156 23.31 -5.45 6.96
C ASP A 156 22.65 -5.58 8.35
N LEU A 157 22.94 -4.64 9.24
CA LEU A 157 22.53 -4.69 10.65
C LEU A 157 21.01 -4.61 10.87
N ASP A 158 20.27 -4.05 9.94
CA ASP A 158 18.81 -4.00 9.95
C ASP A 158 18.21 -5.40 9.75
N LYS A 159 18.80 -6.23 8.86
CA LYS A 159 18.42 -7.62 8.70
C LYS A 159 18.74 -8.43 9.95
N VAL A 160 19.90 -8.19 10.56
CA VAL A 160 20.27 -8.81 11.82
C VAL A 160 19.22 -8.55 12.90
N LYS A 161 18.83 -7.29 13.12
CA LYS A 161 17.79 -6.94 14.10
C LYS A 161 16.43 -7.56 13.78
N LEU A 162 16.05 -7.60 12.50
CA LEU A 162 14.81 -8.25 12.08
C LEU A 162 14.82 -9.73 12.45
N LEU A 163 15.91 -10.44 12.13
CA LEU A 163 16.05 -11.87 12.38
C LEU A 163 16.14 -12.21 13.88
N GLU A 164 16.82 -11.38 14.67
CA GLU A 164 16.91 -11.54 16.13
C GLU A 164 15.53 -11.36 16.82
N THR A 165 14.57 -10.70 16.16
CA THR A 165 13.25 -10.37 16.74
C THR A 165 12.06 -11.09 16.12
N CYS A 166 12.23 -11.80 14.98
CA CYS A 166 11.10 -12.45 14.30
C CYS A 166 10.68 -13.81 14.90
N GLY A 167 11.53 -14.42 15.72
CA GLY A 167 11.21 -15.70 16.40
C GLY A 167 11.22 -16.93 15.50
N GLU A 168 11.77 -16.84 14.31
CA GLU A 168 11.92 -17.96 13.38
C GLU A 168 13.17 -18.81 13.71
N VAL A 169 13.17 -20.08 13.33
CA VAL A 169 14.31 -21.00 13.49
C VAL A 169 15.11 -21.11 12.20
N TYR A 170 14.42 -21.10 11.07
CA TYR A 170 14.98 -21.16 9.74
C TYR A 170 14.48 -20.00 8.90
N ILE A 171 15.34 -19.53 7.98
CA ILE A 171 14.98 -18.46 7.05
C ILE A 171 15.44 -18.79 5.63
N THR A 172 14.63 -18.40 4.65
CA THR A 172 14.98 -18.55 3.24
C THR A 172 15.80 -17.36 2.77
N CYS A 173 17.06 -17.63 2.39
CA CYS A 173 17.93 -16.66 1.73
C CYS A 173 18.10 -17.00 0.24
N TYR A 174 18.46 -16.00 -0.54
CA TYR A 174 18.76 -16.15 -1.97
C TYR A 174 20.17 -15.65 -2.25
N SER A 175 20.90 -16.38 -3.09
CA SER A 175 22.22 -15.94 -3.56
C SER A 175 22.17 -15.66 -5.06
N LEU A 176 22.78 -14.54 -5.47
CA LEU A 176 23.02 -14.13 -6.85
C LEU A 176 24.53 -13.91 -7.04
N GLY A 177 25.20 -14.88 -7.64
CA GLY A 177 26.66 -14.92 -7.65
C GLY A 177 27.22 -15.04 -6.23
N ASP A 178 28.03 -14.09 -5.82
CA ASP A 178 28.69 -13.97 -4.51
C ASP A 178 27.86 -13.20 -3.47
N VAL A 179 26.74 -12.57 -3.87
CA VAL A 179 25.88 -11.81 -2.97
C VAL A 179 24.75 -12.69 -2.45
N THR A 180 24.55 -12.67 -1.12
CA THR A 180 23.43 -13.34 -0.45
C THR A 180 22.52 -12.29 0.17
N ASP A 181 21.21 -12.48 0.01
CA ASP A 181 20.20 -11.60 0.53
C ASP A 181 18.98 -12.36 1.04
N TYR A 182 18.12 -11.66 1.78
CA TYR A 182 16.88 -12.16 2.33
C TYR A 182 15.67 -11.53 1.66
N TYR A 183 14.69 -12.37 1.29
CA TYR A 183 13.39 -11.93 0.82
C TYR A 183 12.28 -12.77 1.46
N TYR A 184 11.26 -12.11 1.99
CA TYR A 184 10.17 -12.79 2.72
C TYR A 184 9.22 -13.59 1.82
N ASP A 185 9.43 -13.58 0.49
CA ASP A 185 8.65 -14.28 -0.52
C ASP A 185 9.56 -14.75 -1.66
N GLU A 186 9.03 -15.44 -2.66
CA GLU A 186 9.80 -16.10 -3.72
C GLU A 186 10.32 -15.12 -4.80
N LEU A 187 11.35 -15.57 -5.53
CA LEU A 187 11.95 -14.89 -6.67
C LEU A 187 11.70 -15.69 -7.97
N VAL A 188 11.90 -15.03 -9.12
CA VAL A 188 11.92 -15.73 -10.42
C VAL A 188 13.15 -16.66 -10.51
N PRO A 189 13.19 -17.65 -11.44
CA PRO A 189 14.25 -18.66 -11.47
C PRO A 189 15.66 -18.13 -11.70
N SER A 190 15.83 -17.11 -12.55
CA SER A 190 17.13 -16.56 -12.93
C SER A 190 17.02 -15.13 -13.43
N THR A 191 18.16 -14.44 -13.57
CA THR A 191 18.21 -13.06 -14.07
C THR A 191 17.70 -12.93 -15.50
N GLY A 192 17.81 -13.97 -16.33
CA GLY A 192 17.32 -14.01 -17.71
C GLY A 192 15.80 -13.81 -17.86
N TYR A 193 15.03 -13.94 -16.77
CA TYR A 193 13.59 -13.60 -16.73
C TYR A 193 13.33 -12.09 -16.67
N LEU A 194 14.34 -11.27 -16.30
CA LEU A 194 14.20 -9.86 -16.01
C LEU A 194 14.51 -8.96 -17.21
N LYS A 195 13.83 -9.20 -18.34
CA LYS A 195 14.16 -8.57 -19.64
C LYS A 195 13.75 -7.09 -19.74
N THR A 196 12.62 -6.71 -19.13
CA THR A 196 12.03 -5.38 -19.23
C THR A 196 12.21 -4.61 -17.93
N PHE A 197 13.12 -3.67 -17.90
CA PHE A 197 13.35 -2.74 -16.79
C PHE A 197 14.05 -1.47 -17.27
N GLY A 198 14.06 -0.44 -16.43
CA GLY A 198 14.84 0.77 -16.65
C GLY A 198 15.33 1.34 -15.32
N VAL A 199 16.40 2.11 -15.38
CA VAL A 199 16.91 2.90 -14.26
C VAL A 199 16.99 4.36 -14.67
N LYS A 200 16.68 5.26 -13.72
CA LYS A 200 16.74 6.71 -13.93
C LYS A 200 17.22 7.38 -12.65
N LEU A 201 18.08 8.39 -12.78
CA LEU A 201 18.44 9.23 -11.63
C LEU A 201 17.19 9.98 -11.14
N CYS A 202 16.94 9.94 -9.84
CA CYS A 202 15.77 10.54 -9.22
C CYS A 202 16.12 10.95 -7.77
N HIS A 203 15.98 12.23 -7.44
CA HIS A 203 16.24 12.76 -6.09
C HIS A 203 17.56 12.27 -5.43
N GLY A 204 18.62 12.16 -6.21
CA GLY A 204 19.94 11.67 -5.74
C GLY A 204 20.05 10.16 -5.52
N GLY A 205 19.02 9.39 -5.87
CA GLY A 205 18.97 7.93 -5.89
C GLY A 205 18.53 7.39 -7.24
N ILE A 206 18.13 6.13 -7.28
CA ILE A 206 17.67 5.42 -8.49
C ILE A 206 16.17 5.22 -8.44
N LEU A 207 15.48 5.62 -9.50
CA LEU A 207 14.14 5.11 -9.81
C LEU A 207 14.30 3.85 -10.67
N LEU A 208 14.06 2.69 -10.05
CA LEU A 208 13.98 1.40 -10.72
C LEU A 208 12.61 1.26 -11.36
N ARG A 209 12.55 1.32 -12.68
CA ARG A 209 11.33 1.22 -13.46
C ARG A 209 10.99 -0.24 -13.75
N VAL A 210 9.72 -0.59 -13.62
CA VAL A 210 9.21 -1.94 -13.85
C VAL A 210 8.33 -1.99 -15.11
N PRO A 211 8.04 -3.18 -15.65
CA PRO A 211 7.14 -3.33 -16.78
C PRO A 211 5.72 -2.80 -16.50
N ASP A 212 5.01 -2.42 -17.56
CA ASP A 212 3.59 -2.10 -17.44
C ASP A 212 2.77 -3.35 -17.11
N ARG A 213 1.72 -3.19 -16.34
CA ARG A 213 0.88 -4.31 -15.88
C ARG A 213 0.17 -5.03 -17.03
N HIS A 214 -0.24 -4.30 -18.04
CA HIS A 214 -1.06 -4.83 -19.14
C HIS A 214 -0.21 -5.16 -20.36
N HIS A 215 0.90 -4.46 -20.52
CA HIS A 215 1.89 -4.56 -21.60
C HIS A 215 3.28 -4.77 -21.01
N PRO A 216 3.60 -5.98 -20.50
CA PRO A 216 4.87 -6.27 -19.81
C PRO A 216 6.12 -6.14 -20.69
N GLU A 217 5.97 -6.05 -22.00
CA GLU A 217 7.00 -5.70 -22.98
C GLU A 217 7.46 -4.24 -22.88
N ASP A 218 6.58 -3.36 -22.38
CA ASP A 218 6.81 -1.93 -22.23
C ASP A 218 7.07 -1.55 -20.77
N LEU A 219 7.78 -0.45 -20.55
CA LEU A 219 7.93 0.13 -19.22
C LEU A 219 6.66 0.88 -18.78
N ALA A 220 6.30 0.73 -17.53
CA ALA A 220 5.22 1.51 -16.95
C ALA A 220 5.46 3.02 -17.14
N PRO A 221 4.41 3.81 -17.49
CA PRO A 221 4.53 5.24 -17.69
C PRO A 221 4.99 5.94 -16.40
N LEU A 222 5.84 6.96 -16.56
CA LEU A 222 6.30 7.80 -15.47
C LEU A 222 5.19 8.77 -15.06
N HIS A 223 5.00 8.90 -13.75
CA HIS A 223 4.15 9.90 -13.14
C HIS A 223 4.97 10.67 -12.11
N GLU A 224 4.96 11.98 -12.19
CA GLU A 224 5.60 12.82 -11.17
C GLU A 224 4.67 12.96 -9.98
N GLU A 225 5.19 12.68 -8.79
CA GLU A 225 4.47 12.70 -7.52
C GLU A 225 5.27 13.51 -6.47
N PRO A 226 5.56 14.81 -6.72
CA PRO A 226 6.45 15.59 -5.87
C PRO A 226 5.91 15.75 -4.44
N LYS A 227 4.62 16.05 -4.26
CA LYS A 227 4.01 16.20 -2.93
C LYS A 227 4.01 14.90 -2.14
N THR A 228 3.72 13.79 -2.82
CA THR A 228 3.80 12.45 -2.21
C THR A 228 5.22 12.13 -1.77
N PHE A 229 6.22 12.53 -2.56
CA PHE A 229 7.63 12.35 -2.22
C PHE A 229 8.04 13.20 -1.00
N GLU A 230 7.61 14.46 -0.94
CA GLU A 230 7.89 15.35 0.20
C GLU A 230 7.38 14.78 1.52
N VAL A 231 6.12 14.31 1.55
CA VAL A 231 5.51 13.71 2.76
C VAL A 231 6.24 12.43 3.17
N PHE A 232 6.65 11.63 2.19
CA PHE A 232 7.48 10.46 2.46
C PHE A 232 8.83 10.86 3.06
N ALA A 233 9.53 11.84 2.48
CA ALA A 233 10.82 12.29 2.94
C ALA A 233 10.73 12.90 4.36
N GLU A 234 9.67 13.67 4.66
CA GLU A 234 9.38 14.20 5.99
C GLU A 234 9.23 13.08 7.02
N THR A 235 8.38 12.10 6.72
CA THR A 235 8.10 10.97 7.64
C THR A 235 9.35 10.10 7.83
N HIS A 236 10.08 9.83 6.75
CA HIS A 236 11.32 9.06 6.81
C HIS A 236 12.39 9.77 7.65
N LYS A 237 12.52 11.10 7.53
CA LYS A 237 13.43 11.91 8.35
C LYS A 237 13.10 11.78 9.84
N TRP A 238 11.84 11.84 10.22
CA TRP A 238 11.41 11.64 11.60
C TRP A 238 11.75 10.25 12.12
N ASN A 239 11.46 9.21 11.35
CA ASN A 239 11.81 7.84 11.73
C ASN A 239 13.32 7.67 11.92
N TRP A 240 14.10 8.24 11.02
CA TRP A 240 15.58 8.21 11.12
C TRP A 240 16.10 8.92 12.37
N ILE A 241 15.57 10.11 12.72
CA ILE A 241 15.91 10.83 13.93
C ILE A 241 15.61 10.01 15.19
N MET A 242 14.52 9.25 15.18
CA MET A 242 14.11 8.36 16.27
C MET A 242 14.87 7.02 16.28
N GLY A 243 15.70 6.72 15.28
CA GLY A 243 16.35 5.42 15.12
C GLY A 243 15.40 4.27 14.79
N LEU A 244 14.26 4.56 14.11
CA LEU A 244 13.18 3.62 13.82
C LEU A 244 12.94 3.51 12.30
N SER A 245 13.96 3.07 11.58
CA SER A 245 13.93 3.03 10.12
C SER A 245 13.30 1.77 9.54
N ASN A 246 13.29 0.68 10.29
CA ASN A 246 12.81 -0.64 9.85
C ASN A 246 12.09 -1.41 10.97
N VAL A 247 11.50 -2.56 10.61
CA VAL A 247 10.72 -3.38 11.53
C VAL A 247 11.57 -3.92 12.68
N GLY A 248 12.83 -4.28 12.42
CA GLY A 248 13.74 -4.74 13.46
C GLY A 248 13.96 -3.69 14.55
N ASP A 249 14.09 -2.40 14.19
CA ASP A 249 14.23 -1.31 15.16
C ASP A 249 12.96 -1.13 16.01
N VAL A 250 11.78 -1.20 15.37
CA VAL A 250 10.48 -1.09 16.06
C VAL A 250 10.28 -2.27 17.00
N ASN A 251 10.56 -3.49 16.55
CA ASN A 251 10.46 -4.70 17.37
C ASN A 251 11.39 -4.64 18.59
N GLU A 252 12.65 -4.25 18.38
CA GLU A 252 13.63 -4.07 19.46
C GLU A 252 13.12 -3.08 20.52
N SER A 253 12.56 -1.94 20.06
CA SER A 253 11.99 -0.93 20.96
C SER A 253 10.79 -1.47 21.74
N ILE A 254 9.88 -2.23 21.10
CA ILE A 254 8.74 -2.87 21.74
C ILE A 254 9.20 -3.89 22.80
N LEU A 255 10.18 -4.73 22.49
CA LEU A 255 10.75 -5.73 23.41
C LEU A 255 11.43 -5.09 24.61
N LYS A 256 11.97 -3.87 24.47
CA LYS A 256 12.51 -3.06 25.58
C LYS A 256 11.43 -2.38 26.43
N GLY A 257 10.15 -2.57 26.11
CA GLY A 257 9.03 -2.00 26.87
C GLY A 257 8.58 -0.60 26.44
N ASN A 258 9.08 -0.07 25.31
CA ASN A 258 8.80 1.30 24.84
C ASN A 258 7.54 1.40 23.95
N ALA A 259 6.67 0.39 23.92
CA ALA A 259 5.48 0.40 23.05
C ALA A 259 4.58 1.63 23.30
N SER A 260 4.38 2.00 24.57
CA SER A 260 3.59 3.17 24.96
C SER A 260 4.17 4.48 24.41
N ASP A 261 5.48 4.66 24.50
CA ASP A 261 6.16 5.85 23.96
C ASP A 261 6.01 5.95 22.44
N LEU A 262 6.14 4.83 21.72
CA LEU A 262 5.94 4.78 20.27
C LEU A 262 4.51 5.15 19.87
N ILE A 263 3.52 4.72 20.64
CA ILE A 263 2.11 5.09 20.47
C ILE A 263 1.95 6.60 20.65
N GLN A 264 2.43 7.15 21.76
CA GLN A 264 2.29 8.57 22.10
C GLN A 264 2.99 9.47 21.07
N ILE A 265 4.19 9.11 20.63
CA ILE A 265 4.92 9.85 19.59
C ILE A 265 4.14 9.83 18.28
N SER A 266 3.60 8.69 17.87
CA SER A 266 2.79 8.58 16.65
C SER A 266 1.55 9.47 16.70
N GLU A 267 0.84 9.48 17.83
CA GLU A 267 -0.32 10.36 18.04
C GLU A 267 0.07 11.84 18.00
N ALA A 268 1.16 12.20 18.69
CA ALA A 268 1.65 13.58 18.72
C ALA A 268 2.04 14.10 17.33
N LEU A 269 2.70 13.29 16.52
CA LEU A 269 3.07 13.65 15.14
C LEU A 269 1.84 13.86 14.25
N GLN A 270 0.84 12.99 14.36
CA GLN A 270 -0.41 13.14 13.61
C GLN A 270 -1.19 14.36 14.07
N GLU A 271 -1.32 14.57 15.39
CA GLU A 271 -2.03 15.74 15.94
C GLU A 271 -1.36 17.04 15.52
N LYS A 272 -0.03 17.11 15.62
CA LYS A 272 0.74 18.28 15.17
C LYS A 272 0.42 18.64 13.71
N LYS A 273 0.32 17.65 12.81
CA LYS A 273 0.00 17.89 11.40
C LYS A 273 -1.44 18.35 11.21
N ILE A 274 -2.40 17.78 11.96
CA ILE A 274 -3.82 18.20 11.90
C ILE A 274 -3.98 19.64 12.40
N VAL A 275 -3.26 20.03 13.48
CA VAL A 275 -3.23 21.42 13.98
C VAL A 275 -2.70 22.36 12.90
N GLN A 276 -1.57 22.06 12.27
CA GLN A 276 -1.01 22.87 11.18
C GLN A 276 -1.98 23.05 10.01
N ILE A 277 -2.72 21.99 9.66
CA ILE A 277 -3.76 22.07 8.61
C ILE A 277 -4.90 22.97 9.05
N ALA A 278 -5.35 22.88 10.30
CA ALA A 278 -6.43 23.71 10.82
C ALA A 278 -6.04 25.20 10.88
N GLU A 279 -4.82 25.51 11.32
CA GLU A 279 -4.28 26.88 11.34
C GLU A 279 -4.16 27.47 9.93
N GLU A 280 -3.75 26.69 8.94
CA GLU A 280 -3.66 27.14 7.54
C GLU A 280 -5.06 27.38 6.95
N ILE A 281 -6.04 26.52 7.25
CA ILE A 281 -7.43 26.73 6.85
C ILE A 281 -7.99 28.00 7.49
N GLU A 282 -7.75 28.23 8.80
CA GLU A 282 -8.19 29.42 9.52
C GLU A 282 -7.55 30.69 8.95
N ARG A 283 -6.24 30.68 8.71
CA ARG A 283 -5.51 31.77 8.08
C ARG A 283 -6.11 32.14 6.73
N ARG A 284 -6.36 31.14 5.85
CA ARG A 284 -6.96 31.35 4.53
C ARG A 284 -8.44 31.73 4.62
N HIS A 285 -9.19 31.24 5.61
CA HIS A 285 -10.58 31.65 5.80
C HIS A 285 -10.71 33.14 6.10
N ASN A 286 -9.75 33.69 6.83
CA ASN A 286 -9.72 35.12 7.19
C ASN A 286 -9.05 36.02 6.12
N ASP A 287 -8.49 35.44 5.04
CA ASP A 287 -7.86 36.14 3.93
C ASP A 287 -8.93 36.60 2.91
N PRO A 288 -9.15 37.91 2.70
CA PRO A 288 -10.17 38.41 1.78
C PRO A 288 -9.92 37.99 0.32
N ASP A 289 -8.65 37.80 -0.07
CA ASP A 289 -8.25 37.47 -1.44
C ASP A 289 -8.39 35.95 -1.73
N ASN A 290 -8.33 35.13 -0.67
CA ASN A 290 -8.33 33.68 -0.79
C ASN A 290 -9.19 33.00 0.32
N PRO A 291 -10.50 33.38 0.43
CA PRO A 291 -11.34 32.98 1.55
C PRO A 291 -11.77 31.50 1.43
N VAL A 292 -11.12 30.62 2.19
CA VAL A 292 -11.52 29.21 2.24
C VAL A 292 -12.86 29.05 2.93
N LYS A 293 -13.85 28.50 2.23
CA LYS A 293 -15.18 28.15 2.74
C LYS A 293 -15.46 26.65 2.65
N LEU A 294 -14.74 25.94 1.75
CA LEU A 294 -14.95 24.54 1.45
C LEU A 294 -13.65 23.75 1.62
N VAL A 295 -13.64 22.78 2.50
CA VAL A 295 -12.55 21.82 2.71
C VAL A 295 -12.96 20.47 2.10
N LEU A 296 -12.18 19.98 1.17
CA LEU A 296 -12.39 18.72 0.46
C LEU A 296 -11.41 17.68 0.97
N ILE A 297 -11.90 16.56 1.47
CA ILE A 297 -11.09 15.50 2.07
C ILE A 297 -11.29 14.22 1.28
N THR A 298 -10.23 13.75 0.63
CA THR A 298 -10.25 12.47 -0.08
C THR A 298 -9.08 11.58 0.31
N GLY A 299 -9.09 10.38 -0.22
CA GLY A 299 -8.03 9.39 -0.09
C GLY A 299 -8.57 8.00 -0.41
N PRO A 300 -7.69 7.03 -0.65
CA PRO A 300 -8.09 5.68 -1.00
C PRO A 300 -8.85 4.98 0.15
N SER A 301 -9.48 3.86 -0.15
CA SER A 301 -10.21 3.07 0.84
C SER A 301 -9.31 2.70 2.03
N SER A 302 -9.86 2.79 3.23
CA SER A 302 -9.15 2.52 4.50
C SER A 302 -7.93 3.43 4.78
N SER A 303 -7.91 4.65 4.23
CA SER A 303 -6.90 5.66 4.56
C SER A 303 -7.17 6.43 5.86
N GLY A 304 -8.39 6.35 6.43
CA GLY A 304 -8.76 7.03 7.68
C GLY A 304 -9.44 8.40 7.48
N LYS A 305 -10.01 8.67 6.31
CA LYS A 305 -10.68 9.95 5.96
C LYS A 305 -11.63 10.45 7.04
N SER A 306 -12.61 9.65 7.42
CA SER A 306 -13.68 10.05 8.34
C SER A 306 -13.13 10.41 9.73
N THR A 307 -12.14 9.67 10.25
CA THR A 307 -11.52 9.99 11.53
C THR A 307 -10.67 11.26 11.45
N VAL A 308 -9.92 11.47 10.36
CA VAL A 308 -9.17 12.72 10.14
C VAL A 308 -10.13 13.89 10.03
N CYS A 309 -11.25 13.77 9.29
CA CYS A 309 -12.28 14.81 9.17
C CYS A 309 -12.81 15.21 10.55
N LYS A 310 -13.11 14.25 11.43
CA LYS A 310 -13.59 14.50 12.78
C LYS A 310 -12.53 15.17 13.67
N ARG A 311 -11.27 14.67 13.65
CA ARG A 311 -10.15 15.31 14.37
C ARG A 311 -9.91 16.74 13.89
N LEU A 312 -9.89 16.96 12.57
CA LEU A 312 -9.75 18.28 11.97
C LEU A 312 -10.90 19.21 12.39
N SER A 313 -12.14 18.70 12.44
CA SER A 313 -13.29 19.48 12.91
C SER A 313 -13.11 19.97 14.35
N VAL A 314 -12.46 19.16 15.22
CA VAL A 314 -12.15 19.59 16.60
C VAL A 314 -11.12 20.72 16.59
N GLN A 315 -10.07 20.62 15.80
CA GLN A 315 -9.03 21.65 15.71
C GLN A 315 -9.54 22.95 15.07
N LEU A 316 -10.39 22.85 14.04
CA LEU A 316 -11.05 24.04 13.47
C LEU A 316 -11.93 24.78 14.49
N LYS A 317 -12.64 24.04 15.37
CA LYS A 317 -13.38 24.66 16.49
C LYS A 317 -12.43 25.34 17.47
N ALA A 318 -11.26 24.75 17.76
CA ALA A 318 -10.25 25.38 18.61
C ALA A 318 -9.68 26.66 17.99
N CYS A 319 -9.62 26.77 16.65
CA CYS A 319 -9.30 27.98 15.91
C CYS A 319 -10.49 28.99 15.84
N GLY A 320 -11.63 28.68 16.46
CA GLY A 320 -12.81 29.53 16.49
C GLY A 320 -13.64 29.51 15.20
N LEU A 321 -13.47 28.48 14.35
CA LEU A 321 -14.33 28.26 13.20
C LEU A 321 -15.49 27.30 13.55
N HIS A 322 -16.52 27.29 12.71
CA HIS A 322 -17.68 26.42 12.85
C HIS A 322 -17.72 25.40 11.72
N PRO A 323 -16.99 24.24 11.85
CA PRO A 323 -16.99 23.22 10.82
C PRO A 323 -18.34 22.51 10.75
N ILE A 324 -18.87 22.40 9.54
CA ILE A 324 -20.06 21.61 9.19
C ILE A 324 -19.59 20.52 8.24
N SER A 325 -19.85 19.25 8.57
CA SER A 325 -19.35 18.13 7.77
C SER A 325 -20.46 17.22 7.27
N PHE A 326 -20.32 16.72 6.05
CA PHE A 326 -21.09 15.61 5.50
C PHE A 326 -20.24 14.77 4.55
N SER A 327 -20.72 13.56 4.24
CA SER A 327 -20.06 12.63 3.32
C SER A 327 -20.62 12.77 1.90
N THR A 328 -19.78 12.57 0.88
CA THR A 328 -20.27 12.40 -0.49
C THR A 328 -21.15 11.16 -0.64
N ASP A 329 -21.02 10.20 0.26
CA ASP A 329 -21.79 8.97 0.24
C ASP A 329 -23.28 9.23 0.56
N ASP A 330 -23.60 10.31 1.27
CA ASP A 330 -24.98 10.77 1.52
C ASP A 330 -25.69 11.19 0.22
N TYR A 331 -24.93 11.53 -0.81
CA TYR A 331 -25.42 11.92 -2.14
C TYR A 331 -25.41 10.78 -3.16
N PHE A 332 -25.26 9.51 -2.74
CA PHE A 332 -25.33 8.39 -3.66
C PHE A 332 -26.68 8.34 -4.38
N VAL A 333 -26.66 7.96 -5.65
CA VAL A 333 -27.87 7.57 -6.39
C VAL A 333 -28.47 6.32 -5.75
N ASN A 334 -29.76 6.05 -5.99
CA ASN A 334 -30.34 4.82 -5.47
C ASN A 334 -29.57 3.58 -6.00
N ARG A 335 -29.52 2.50 -5.23
CA ARG A 335 -28.76 1.29 -5.60
C ARG A 335 -29.08 0.77 -6.99
N VAL A 336 -30.35 0.85 -7.40
CA VAL A 336 -30.79 0.39 -8.73
C VAL A 336 -30.17 1.19 -9.88
N ASP A 337 -29.80 2.44 -9.63
CA ASP A 337 -29.22 3.38 -10.60
C ASP A 337 -27.68 3.39 -10.54
N THR A 338 -27.08 2.65 -9.58
CA THR A 338 -25.61 2.53 -9.45
C THR A 338 -25.00 1.89 -10.69
N PRO A 339 -23.89 2.44 -11.26
CA PRO A 339 -23.17 1.81 -12.35
C PRO A 339 -22.80 0.35 -12.06
N LYS A 340 -22.71 -0.47 -13.10
CA LYS A 340 -22.38 -1.89 -12.96
C LYS A 340 -21.02 -2.22 -13.55
N LEU A 341 -20.34 -3.15 -12.92
CA LEU A 341 -19.13 -3.79 -13.44
C LEU A 341 -19.49 -4.77 -14.59
N PRO A 342 -18.50 -5.20 -15.39
CA PRO A 342 -18.74 -6.15 -16.49
C PRO A 342 -19.39 -7.49 -16.08
N ASP A 343 -19.22 -7.90 -14.82
CA ASP A 343 -19.82 -9.11 -14.24
C ASP A 343 -21.28 -8.90 -13.75
N GLY A 344 -21.80 -7.67 -13.91
CA GLY A 344 -23.16 -7.29 -13.51
C GLY A 344 -23.30 -6.86 -12.05
N SER A 345 -22.26 -6.94 -11.22
CA SER A 345 -22.24 -6.41 -9.86
C SER A 345 -22.20 -4.87 -9.84
N TYR A 346 -22.66 -4.26 -8.76
CA TYR A 346 -22.64 -2.80 -8.61
C TYR A 346 -21.22 -2.26 -8.37
N ASP A 347 -20.86 -1.19 -9.09
CA ASP A 347 -19.60 -0.46 -8.93
C ASP A 347 -19.79 0.75 -8.01
N PHE A 348 -19.80 0.49 -6.69
CA PHE A 348 -19.99 1.54 -5.67
C PHE A 348 -18.83 2.54 -5.58
N ASP A 349 -17.68 2.21 -6.14
CA ASP A 349 -16.50 3.08 -6.16
C ASP A 349 -16.45 3.95 -7.44
N ASN A 350 -17.43 3.86 -8.33
CA ASN A 350 -17.55 4.69 -9.52
C ASN A 350 -17.91 6.13 -9.19
N PHE A 351 -17.36 7.09 -9.95
CA PHE A 351 -17.68 8.51 -9.76
C PHE A 351 -19.18 8.81 -9.91
N ASP A 352 -19.85 8.19 -10.88
CA ASP A 352 -21.26 8.41 -11.16
C ASP A 352 -22.21 7.69 -10.16
N THR A 353 -21.65 7.04 -9.12
CA THR A 353 -22.42 6.59 -7.96
C THR A 353 -22.86 7.78 -7.08
N VAL A 354 -22.13 8.89 -7.12
CA VAL A 354 -22.50 10.15 -6.48
C VAL A 354 -23.34 10.97 -7.46
N ASP A 355 -24.49 11.47 -7.01
CA ASP A 355 -25.29 12.44 -7.74
C ASP A 355 -24.61 13.83 -7.66
N HIS A 356 -23.56 13.98 -8.48
CA HIS A 356 -22.68 15.15 -8.45
C HIS A 356 -23.38 16.44 -8.88
N GLU A 357 -24.43 16.37 -9.70
CA GLU A 357 -25.21 17.55 -10.09
C GLU A 357 -26.05 18.07 -8.91
N TYR A 358 -26.70 17.16 -8.18
CA TYR A 358 -27.47 17.49 -7.00
C TYR A 358 -26.57 18.03 -5.87
N LEU A 359 -25.45 17.36 -5.62
CA LEU A 359 -24.44 17.82 -4.66
C LEU A 359 -23.94 19.24 -5.00
N GLN A 360 -23.58 19.52 -6.25
CA GLN A 360 -23.13 20.85 -6.66
C GLN A 360 -24.20 21.93 -6.47
N LYS A 361 -25.47 21.62 -6.72
CA LYS A 361 -26.57 22.54 -6.50
C LYS A 361 -26.68 22.91 -5.02
N ASP A 362 -26.58 21.94 -4.13
CA ASP A 362 -26.65 22.15 -2.69
C ASP A 362 -25.41 22.90 -2.18
N LEU A 363 -24.21 22.59 -2.70
CA LEU A 363 -22.99 23.33 -2.37
C LEU A 363 -23.10 24.82 -2.70
N VAL A 364 -23.55 25.15 -3.90
CA VAL A 364 -23.71 26.55 -4.32
C VAL A 364 -24.69 27.29 -3.40
N LYS A 365 -25.82 26.68 -3.05
CA LYS A 365 -26.78 27.26 -2.12
C LYS A 365 -26.17 27.48 -0.73
N LEU A 366 -25.51 26.47 -0.16
CA LEU A 366 -24.87 26.58 1.14
C LEU A 366 -23.82 27.69 1.16
N LEU A 367 -22.95 27.75 0.15
CA LEU A 367 -21.92 28.80 0.05
C LEU A 367 -22.50 30.22 -0.11
N ASN A 368 -23.70 30.33 -0.64
CA ASN A 368 -24.47 31.58 -0.70
C ASN A 368 -25.23 31.89 0.60
N GLY A 369 -25.13 31.05 1.64
CA GLY A 369 -25.80 31.23 2.92
C GLY A 369 -27.28 30.82 2.93
N GLU A 370 -27.72 30.10 1.90
CA GLU A 370 -29.07 29.51 1.86
C GLU A 370 -29.13 28.25 2.74
N GLU A 371 -30.32 27.93 3.21
CA GLU A 371 -30.59 26.68 3.95
C GLU A 371 -30.85 25.54 2.96
N VAL A 372 -30.25 24.36 3.23
CA VAL A 372 -30.38 23.16 2.40
C VAL A 372 -30.72 21.97 3.29
N GLU A 373 -31.73 21.20 2.90
CA GLU A 373 -31.97 19.87 3.46
C GLU A 373 -31.01 18.86 2.84
N VAL A 374 -30.05 18.35 3.66
CA VAL A 374 -29.02 17.38 3.22
C VAL A 374 -29.59 15.98 3.27
N PRO A 375 -29.45 15.19 2.20
CA PRO A 375 -29.87 13.80 2.21
C PRO A 375 -29.00 12.94 3.14
N GLU A 376 -29.49 11.73 3.43
CA GLU A 376 -28.76 10.65 4.05
C GLU A 376 -28.95 9.38 3.22
N TYR A 377 -27.85 8.68 2.91
CA TYR A 377 -27.95 7.42 2.17
C TYR A 377 -28.09 6.24 3.11
N ASN A 378 -29.20 5.53 3.01
CA ASN A 378 -29.45 4.33 3.78
C ASN A 378 -28.86 3.10 3.06
N PHE A 379 -27.71 2.60 3.55
CA PHE A 379 -27.01 1.45 2.96
C PHE A 379 -27.78 0.13 3.05
N VAL A 380 -28.75 0.01 3.97
CA VAL A 380 -29.59 -1.18 4.10
C VAL A 380 -30.65 -1.20 2.99
N THR A 381 -31.42 -0.11 2.87
CA THR A 381 -32.47 0.01 1.85
C THR A 381 -31.90 0.30 0.45
N GLY A 382 -30.70 0.86 0.37
CA GLY A 382 -30.05 1.29 -0.87
C GLY A 382 -30.75 2.53 -1.48
N ARG A 383 -31.25 3.41 -0.64
CA ARG A 383 -32.00 4.62 -1.07
C ARG A 383 -31.47 5.86 -0.37
N ARG A 384 -31.58 6.98 -1.06
CA ARG A 384 -31.40 8.30 -0.49
C ARG A 384 -32.69 8.71 0.24
N GLU A 385 -32.55 9.14 1.48
CA GLU A 385 -33.64 9.52 2.38
C GLU A 385 -33.46 10.97 2.83
N PHE A 386 -34.55 11.66 3.15
CA PHE A 386 -34.55 13.02 3.66
C PHE A 386 -35.18 12.99 5.06
N ASN A 387 -34.37 13.31 6.07
CA ASN A 387 -34.76 13.18 7.48
C ASN A 387 -34.92 14.53 8.17
N GLY A 388 -35.12 15.63 7.41
CA GLY A 388 -35.26 16.98 7.92
C GLY A 388 -33.97 17.61 8.44
N LYS A 389 -32.79 17.07 8.06
CA LYS A 389 -31.49 17.62 8.44
C LYS A 389 -31.15 18.84 7.58
N ASN A 390 -31.51 20.02 8.11
CA ASN A 390 -31.24 21.30 7.46
C ASN A 390 -29.86 21.83 7.87
N LEU A 391 -29.08 22.31 6.89
CA LEU A 391 -27.78 22.94 7.07
C LEU A 391 -27.81 24.36 6.52
N LYS A 392 -27.14 25.29 7.23
CA LYS A 392 -26.92 26.68 6.80
C LYS A 392 -25.55 27.13 7.27
N LEU A 393 -24.79 27.79 6.40
CA LEU A 393 -23.49 28.36 6.75
C LEU A 393 -23.65 29.73 7.38
N GLY A 394 -22.97 29.98 8.50
CA GLY A 394 -22.81 31.28 9.13
C GLY A 394 -21.46 31.93 8.78
N GLU A 395 -21.18 33.12 9.31
CA GLU A 395 -19.99 33.92 8.98
C GLU A 395 -18.65 33.18 9.20
N ARG A 396 -18.55 32.41 10.27
CA ARG A 396 -17.32 31.64 10.60
C ARG A 396 -17.44 30.14 10.26
N SER A 397 -18.39 29.81 9.40
CA SER A 397 -18.60 28.42 9.02
C SER A 397 -17.64 27.98 7.90
N VAL A 398 -17.12 26.78 8.05
CA VAL A 398 -16.34 26.07 7.03
C VAL A 398 -17.02 24.74 6.74
N LEU A 399 -17.31 24.48 5.46
CA LEU A 399 -17.91 23.23 5.04
C LEU A 399 -16.83 22.18 4.78
N LEU A 400 -16.93 21.02 5.44
CA LEU A 400 -16.04 19.87 5.24
C LEU A 400 -16.78 18.77 4.48
N ILE A 401 -16.26 18.37 3.34
CA ILE A 401 -16.80 17.27 2.55
C ILE A 401 -15.77 16.17 2.49
N GLU A 402 -16.13 15.01 3.00
CA GLU A 402 -15.29 13.82 2.88
C GLU A 402 -15.89 12.80 1.91
N GLY A 403 -15.04 12.13 1.15
CA GLY A 403 -15.44 11.04 0.29
C GLY A 403 -14.37 10.62 -0.70
N LEU A 404 -14.62 9.52 -1.40
CA LEU A 404 -13.66 8.96 -2.36
C LEU A 404 -13.36 9.94 -3.51
N HIS A 405 -14.37 10.68 -3.96
CA HIS A 405 -14.31 11.56 -5.13
C HIS A 405 -14.17 13.04 -4.80
N ALA A 406 -13.96 13.42 -3.52
CA ALA A 406 -14.01 14.81 -3.10
C ALA A 406 -13.00 15.73 -3.82
N LEU A 407 -11.85 15.23 -4.28
CA LEU A 407 -10.86 15.98 -5.05
C LEU A 407 -11.04 15.88 -6.59
N ASN A 408 -12.02 15.13 -7.07
CA ASN A 408 -12.33 15.14 -8.50
C ASN A 408 -12.88 16.53 -8.89
N PRO A 409 -12.25 17.27 -9.82
CA PRO A 409 -12.68 18.63 -10.18
C PRO A 409 -14.14 18.71 -10.62
N ARG A 410 -14.67 17.67 -11.26
CA ARG A 410 -16.07 17.58 -11.69
C ARG A 410 -17.06 17.65 -10.53
N LEU A 411 -16.66 17.27 -9.32
CA LEU A 411 -17.56 17.28 -8.15
C LEU A 411 -17.86 18.70 -7.65
N THR A 412 -16.95 19.64 -7.86
CA THR A 412 -17.05 21.01 -7.30
C THR A 412 -16.70 22.08 -8.33
N GLU A 413 -16.94 21.85 -9.62
CA GLU A 413 -16.56 22.78 -10.69
C GLU A 413 -17.25 24.16 -10.60
N LYS A 414 -18.44 24.21 -9.99
CA LYS A 414 -19.20 25.45 -9.78
C LYS A 414 -18.71 26.30 -8.60
N VAL A 415 -17.78 25.77 -7.79
CA VAL A 415 -17.18 26.48 -6.66
C VAL A 415 -15.83 27.06 -7.09
N PRO A 416 -15.53 28.34 -6.83
CA PRO A 416 -14.23 28.94 -7.17
C PRO A 416 -13.06 28.22 -6.48
N ASP A 417 -11.95 28.04 -7.16
CA ASP A 417 -10.79 27.33 -6.60
C ASP A 417 -10.16 28.01 -5.38
N LYS A 418 -10.22 29.34 -5.33
CA LYS A 418 -9.75 30.14 -4.20
C LYS A 418 -10.54 29.90 -2.90
N GLU A 419 -11.78 29.42 -3.01
CA GLU A 419 -12.63 29.11 -1.85
C GLU A 419 -12.44 27.66 -1.35
N LYS A 420 -11.60 26.87 -2.01
CA LYS A 420 -11.35 25.45 -1.70
C LYS A 420 -10.03 25.24 -0.97
N PHE A 421 -10.03 24.29 -0.06
CA PHE A 421 -8.83 23.69 0.53
C PHE A 421 -8.91 22.17 0.38
N ARG A 422 -7.90 21.56 -0.24
CA ARG A 422 -7.92 20.17 -0.66
C ARG A 422 -6.94 19.35 0.18
N ILE A 423 -7.44 18.31 0.82
CA ILE A 423 -6.64 17.39 1.65
C ILE A 423 -6.71 15.99 1.04
N PHE A 424 -5.56 15.42 0.71
CA PHE A 424 -5.44 14.04 0.30
C PHE A 424 -4.85 13.20 1.44
N ILE A 425 -5.59 12.19 1.91
CA ILE A 425 -5.16 11.31 2.99
C ILE A 425 -4.67 10.00 2.40
N ASN A 426 -3.42 9.65 2.69
CA ASN A 426 -2.85 8.37 2.27
C ASN A 426 -2.15 7.70 3.46
N THR A 427 -1.97 6.39 3.36
CA THR A 427 -1.24 5.60 4.36
C THR A 427 0.15 5.33 3.80
N ILE A 428 1.04 6.30 3.94
CA ILE A 428 2.41 6.19 3.41
C ILE A 428 3.25 5.47 4.46
N THR A 429 3.40 4.15 4.30
CA THR A 429 4.27 3.34 5.16
C THR A 429 5.72 3.79 4.99
N SER A 430 6.31 4.30 6.05
CA SER A 430 7.66 4.90 6.06
C SER A 430 8.73 4.00 6.66
N ILE A 431 8.33 2.89 7.28
CA ILE A 431 9.24 1.82 7.72
C ILE A 431 9.28 0.73 6.66
N SER A 432 10.44 0.11 6.48
CA SER A 432 10.62 -1.08 5.66
C SER A 432 10.78 -2.30 6.54
N LEU A 433 10.60 -3.50 5.99
CA LEU A 433 10.91 -4.73 6.72
C LEU A 433 12.41 -4.77 7.04
N ASP A 434 13.24 -4.53 6.02
CA ASP A 434 14.67 -4.28 6.07
C ASP A 434 15.08 -3.35 4.91
N CYS A 435 16.38 -3.14 4.66
CA CYS A 435 16.88 -2.25 3.60
C CYS A 435 16.44 -2.64 2.18
N HIS A 436 16.12 -3.91 1.93
CA HIS A 436 15.74 -4.39 0.59
C HIS A 436 14.28 -4.83 0.47
N ASN A 437 13.55 -4.93 1.58
CA ASN A 437 12.15 -5.35 1.62
C ASN A 437 11.24 -4.20 2.07
N CYS A 438 10.76 -3.41 1.11
CA CYS A 438 9.79 -2.37 1.40
C CYS A 438 8.39 -2.95 1.64
N ILE A 439 7.61 -2.26 2.48
CA ILE A 439 6.23 -2.64 2.80
C ILE A 439 5.28 -1.90 1.86
N PRO A 440 4.46 -2.62 1.05
CA PRO A 440 3.49 -1.97 0.18
C PRO A 440 2.40 -1.23 0.98
N THR A 441 2.12 0.01 0.60
CA THR A 441 1.02 0.81 1.17
C THR A 441 -0.34 0.11 1.04
N SER A 442 -0.51 -0.70 -0.01
CA SER A 442 -1.72 -1.49 -0.24
C SER A 442 -1.96 -2.54 0.85
N ASP A 443 -0.90 -3.13 1.40
CA ASP A 443 -1.00 -4.18 2.42
C ASP A 443 -1.50 -3.61 3.74
N ASN A 444 -1.00 -2.44 4.12
CA ASN A 444 -1.49 -1.73 5.29
C ASN A 444 -3.02 -1.48 5.17
N ARG A 445 -3.46 -0.91 4.06
CA ARG A 445 -4.86 -0.59 3.85
C ARG A 445 -5.76 -1.83 3.71
N LEU A 446 -5.25 -2.91 3.12
CA LEU A 446 -5.97 -4.19 3.06
C LEU A 446 -6.17 -4.78 4.46
N LEU A 447 -5.14 -4.78 5.30
CA LEU A 447 -5.23 -5.23 6.69
C LEU A 447 -6.21 -4.36 7.50
N ARG A 448 -6.12 -3.04 7.40
CA ARG A 448 -7.09 -2.11 7.99
C ARG A 448 -8.53 -2.45 7.56
N ARG A 449 -8.73 -2.69 6.27
CA ARG A 449 -10.04 -3.03 5.71
C ARG A 449 -10.56 -4.36 6.24
N ILE A 450 -9.74 -5.41 6.21
CA ILE A 450 -10.12 -6.75 6.70
C ILE A 450 -10.54 -6.68 8.17
N VAL A 451 -9.75 -6.01 9.01
CA VAL A 451 -10.06 -5.90 10.45
C VAL A 451 -11.34 -5.09 10.67
N ARG A 452 -11.46 -3.92 10.05
CA ARG A 452 -12.64 -3.06 10.16
C ARG A 452 -13.92 -3.75 9.70
N ASP A 453 -13.90 -4.33 8.51
CA ASP A 453 -15.08 -4.91 7.88
C ASP A 453 -15.55 -6.14 8.66
N TYR A 454 -14.62 -6.95 9.19
CA TYR A 454 -14.92 -8.07 10.05
C TYR A 454 -15.54 -7.64 11.40
N LEU A 455 -14.96 -6.65 12.06
CA LEU A 455 -15.46 -6.15 13.36
C LEU A 455 -16.83 -5.48 13.23
N LYS A 456 -17.13 -4.87 12.09
CA LYS A 456 -18.45 -4.31 11.79
C LYS A 456 -19.48 -5.35 11.30
N GLY A 457 -19.08 -6.61 11.12
CA GLY A 457 -19.93 -7.65 10.57
C GLY A 457 -20.34 -7.42 9.10
N ALA A 458 -19.60 -6.56 8.38
CA ALA A 458 -19.93 -6.20 6.99
C ALA A 458 -19.43 -7.24 5.98
N PHE A 459 -18.18 -7.68 6.12
CA PHE A 459 -17.55 -8.67 5.22
C PHE A 459 -16.62 -9.59 6.01
N THR A 460 -16.53 -10.84 5.57
CA THR A 460 -15.49 -11.78 6.00
C THR A 460 -14.13 -11.39 5.40
N ALA A 461 -13.03 -11.94 5.95
CA ALA A 461 -11.70 -11.75 5.36
C ALA A 461 -11.64 -12.22 3.90
N ARG A 462 -12.27 -13.36 3.58
CA ARG A 462 -12.36 -13.87 2.22
C ARG A 462 -13.02 -12.87 1.26
N GLU A 463 -14.18 -12.34 1.63
CA GLU A 463 -14.89 -11.35 0.80
C GLU A 463 -14.13 -10.05 0.64
N SER A 464 -13.47 -9.55 1.71
CA SER A 464 -12.63 -8.36 1.65
C SER A 464 -11.45 -8.56 0.70
N ILE A 465 -10.78 -9.72 0.72
CA ILE A 465 -9.69 -10.07 -0.19
C ILE A 465 -10.21 -10.22 -1.63
N ALA A 466 -11.32 -10.92 -1.83
CA ALA A 466 -11.94 -11.11 -3.16
C ALA A 466 -12.29 -9.78 -3.84
N ASN A 467 -12.80 -8.81 -3.07
CA ASN A 467 -13.19 -7.50 -3.60
C ASN A 467 -12.01 -6.50 -3.74
N TRP A 468 -10.86 -6.78 -3.13
CA TRP A 468 -9.72 -5.85 -3.12
C TRP A 468 -9.21 -5.42 -4.51
N PRO A 469 -9.14 -6.31 -5.52
CA PRO A 469 -8.78 -5.91 -6.88
C PRO A 469 -9.72 -4.87 -7.51
N ASN A 470 -11.01 -4.91 -7.21
CA ASN A 470 -12.01 -3.94 -7.70
C ASN A 470 -11.77 -2.56 -7.06
N VAL A 471 -11.58 -2.55 -5.72
CA VAL A 471 -11.22 -1.33 -4.98
C VAL A 471 -9.95 -0.69 -5.56
N ARG A 472 -8.90 -1.48 -5.80
CA ARG A 472 -7.64 -0.99 -6.38
C ARG A 472 -7.81 -0.43 -7.79
N ARG A 473 -8.68 -1.04 -8.60
CA ARG A 473 -9.00 -0.54 -9.95
C ARG A 473 -9.68 0.82 -9.90
N ALA A 474 -10.66 0.97 -9.02
CA ALA A 474 -11.38 2.22 -8.84
C ALA A 474 -10.46 3.34 -8.33
N GLU A 475 -9.57 3.04 -7.37
CA GLU A 475 -8.58 3.99 -6.85
C GLU A 475 -7.65 4.53 -7.95
N VAL A 476 -7.12 3.65 -8.80
CA VAL A 476 -6.26 4.04 -9.94
C VAL A 476 -7.01 4.91 -10.94
N LYS A 477 -8.28 4.64 -11.17
CA LYS A 477 -9.10 5.37 -12.14
C LYS A 477 -9.60 6.71 -11.60
N TRP A 478 -10.02 6.77 -10.33
CA TRP A 478 -10.84 7.85 -9.83
C TRP A 478 -10.25 8.67 -8.68
N ILE A 479 -9.18 8.18 -8.02
CA ILE A 479 -8.64 8.79 -6.81
C ILE A 479 -7.20 9.28 -7.01
N TYR A 480 -6.29 8.40 -7.36
CA TYR A 480 -4.87 8.76 -7.53
C TYR A 480 -4.57 9.80 -8.60
N PRO A 481 -5.33 9.91 -9.72
CA PRO A 481 -5.08 10.97 -10.70
C PRO A 481 -5.22 12.39 -10.15
N PHE A 482 -5.92 12.55 -9.02
CA PHE A 482 -6.17 13.85 -8.40
C PHE A 482 -5.35 14.11 -7.12
N GLN A 483 -4.46 13.18 -6.73
CA GLN A 483 -3.73 13.32 -5.47
C GLN A 483 -2.80 14.54 -5.44
N GLU A 484 -2.14 14.85 -6.54
CA GLU A 484 -1.24 16.01 -6.64
C GLU A 484 -1.98 17.35 -6.73
N ASN A 485 -3.33 17.36 -6.92
CA ASN A 485 -4.17 18.55 -6.84
C ASN A 485 -4.42 19.00 -5.40
N ALA A 486 -4.06 18.19 -4.39
CA ALA A 486 -4.25 18.53 -2.99
C ALA A 486 -3.38 19.73 -2.58
N ASP A 487 -3.91 20.62 -1.74
CA ASP A 487 -3.12 21.66 -1.06
C ASP A 487 -2.21 21.02 -0.01
N VAL A 488 -2.68 19.94 0.64
CA VAL A 488 -1.92 19.17 1.64
C VAL A 488 -2.15 17.67 1.46
N LEU A 489 -1.05 16.89 1.52
CA LEU A 489 -1.11 15.46 1.74
C LEU A 489 -0.92 15.13 3.22
N PHE A 490 -1.84 14.33 3.77
CA PHE A 490 -1.76 13.85 5.14
C PHE A 490 -1.40 12.37 5.17
N ASN A 491 -0.30 12.02 5.86
CA ASN A 491 0.08 10.62 6.08
C ASN A 491 -0.64 10.07 7.31
N SER A 492 -1.53 9.11 7.10
CA SER A 492 -2.28 8.44 8.17
C SER A 492 -1.60 7.17 8.69
N ALA A 493 -0.41 6.81 8.19
CA ALA A 493 0.33 5.65 8.69
C ALA A 493 0.73 5.86 10.16
N TYR A 494 0.73 4.77 10.90
CA TYR A 494 1.03 4.75 12.32
C TYR A 494 2.26 3.84 12.55
N LEU A 495 3.22 4.28 13.36
CA LEU A 495 4.52 3.60 13.45
C LEU A 495 4.40 2.14 13.91
N VAL A 496 3.58 1.88 14.95
CA VAL A 496 3.36 0.53 15.50
C VAL A 496 2.13 -0.18 14.93
N GLU A 497 1.60 0.30 13.83
CA GLU A 497 0.32 -0.13 13.28
C GLU A 497 0.24 -1.63 13.01
N PHE A 498 1.25 -2.19 12.33
CA PHE A 498 1.26 -3.61 12.01
C PHE A 498 1.36 -4.49 13.26
N ALA A 499 2.10 -4.03 14.28
CA ALA A 499 2.20 -4.70 15.58
C ALA A 499 0.83 -4.75 16.29
N VAL A 500 0.04 -3.67 16.21
CA VAL A 500 -1.33 -3.62 16.74
C VAL A 500 -2.30 -4.42 15.87
N LEU A 501 -2.28 -4.22 14.55
CA LEU A 501 -3.15 -4.93 13.61
C LEU A 501 -2.94 -6.45 13.64
N ARG A 502 -1.71 -6.92 13.91
CA ARG A 502 -1.39 -8.34 14.04
C ARG A 502 -2.32 -9.02 15.04
N THR A 503 -2.55 -8.44 16.21
CA THR A 503 -3.39 -9.03 17.29
C THR A 503 -4.84 -9.25 16.86
N HIS A 504 -5.33 -8.48 15.89
CA HIS A 504 -6.68 -8.62 15.34
C HIS A 504 -6.68 -9.47 14.06
N ALA A 505 -5.76 -9.19 13.14
CA ALA A 505 -5.78 -9.73 11.79
C ALA A 505 -5.42 -11.22 11.72
N GLU A 506 -4.51 -11.74 12.56
CA GLU A 506 -4.08 -13.15 12.52
C GLU A 506 -5.27 -14.11 12.63
N ARG A 507 -6.11 -13.93 13.63
CA ARG A 507 -7.30 -14.79 13.85
C ARG A 507 -8.33 -14.64 12.72
N ILE A 508 -8.47 -13.44 12.16
CA ILE A 508 -9.43 -13.16 11.09
C ILE A 508 -8.96 -13.81 9.79
N LEU A 509 -7.69 -13.64 9.42
CA LEU A 509 -7.09 -14.24 8.23
C LEU A 509 -7.05 -15.77 8.31
N ALA A 510 -6.85 -16.35 9.51
CA ALA A 510 -6.88 -17.79 9.73
C ALA A 510 -8.25 -18.44 9.42
N THR A 511 -9.33 -17.66 9.33
CA THR A 511 -10.66 -18.17 8.93
C THR A 511 -10.79 -18.41 7.43
N VAL A 512 -9.86 -17.93 6.60
CA VAL A 512 -9.93 -18.09 5.14
C VAL A 512 -9.62 -19.54 4.76
N PRO A 513 -10.54 -20.26 4.08
CA PRO A 513 -10.35 -21.67 3.76
C PRO A 513 -9.21 -21.88 2.74
N LYS A 514 -8.46 -22.97 2.91
CA LYS A 514 -7.34 -23.32 1.99
C LYS A 514 -7.79 -23.65 0.56
N ASN A 515 -9.03 -24.04 0.38
CA ASN A 515 -9.62 -24.46 -0.90
C ASN A 515 -10.17 -23.30 -1.75
N CYS A 516 -9.95 -22.05 -1.37
CA CYS A 516 -10.39 -20.89 -2.14
C CYS A 516 -9.19 -20.05 -2.66
N PRO A 517 -9.35 -19.31 -3.76
CA PRO A 517 -8.28 -18.50 -4.37
C PRO A 517 -7.71 -17.42 -3.43
N GLU A 518 -8.54 -16.88 -2.53
CA GLU A 518 -8.20 -15.82 -1.59
C GLU A 518 -7.23 -16.29 -0.51
N TYR A 519 -7.09 -17.61 -0.33
CA TYR A 519 -6.15 -18.18 0.64
C TYR A 519 -4.70 -17.78 0.37
N SER A 520 -4.32 -17.63 -0.89
CA SER A 520 -2.96 -17.18 -1.26
C SER A 520 -2.61 -15.84 -0.61
N GLU A 521 -3.52 -14.88 -0.67
CA GLU A 521 -3.30 -13.56 -0.10
C GLU A 521 -3.41 -13.57 1.43
N ALA A 522 -4.37 -14.32 1.98
CA ALA A 522 -4.49 -14.49 3.44
C ALA A 522 -3.22 -15.12 4.03
N HIS A 523 -2.68 -16.17 3.38
CA HIS A 523 -1.45 -16.84 3.78
C HIS A 523 -0.23 -15.89 3.71
N ARG A 524 -0.11 -15.10 2.63
CA ARG A 524 0.94 -14.11 2.47
C ARG A 524 0.90 -13.04 3.58
N LEU A 525 -0.30 -12.52 3.88
CA LEU A 525 -0.48 -11.51 4.93
C LEU A 525 -0.18 -12.09 6.32
N LEU A 526 -0.57 -13.34 6.61
CA LEU A 526 -0.21 -14.01 7.86
C LEU A 526 1.30 -14.14 8.01
N LYS A 527 2.00 -14.64 6.97
CA LYS A 527 3.46 -14.73 6.94
C LYS A 527 4.12 -13.37 7.16
N PHE A 528 3.59 -12.32 6.53
CA PHE A 528 4.08 -10.95 6.71
C PHE A 528 3.90 -10.45 8.15
N LEU A 529 2.75 -10.67 8.77
CA LEU A 529 2.47 -10.21 10.12
C LEU A 529 3.37 -10.87 11.18
N HIS A 530 3.89 -12.07 10.92
CA HIS A 530 4.80 -12.75 11.86
C HIS A 530 6.10 -11.99 12.13
N TYR A 531 6.53 -11.09 11.24
CA TYR A 531 7.72 -10.26 11.45
C TYR A 531 7.56 -9.18 12.53
N PHE A 532 6.34 -8.87 12.95
CA PHE A 532 6.06 -7.81 13.92
C PHE A 532 5.84 -8.38 15.31
N VAL A 533 6.51 -7.85 16.32
CA VAL A 533 6.19 -8.15 17.72
C VAL A 533 4.80 -7.58 18.03
N PRO A 534 3.85 -8.39 18.54
CA PRO A 534 2.48 -7.92 18.75
C PRO A 534 2.39 -6.89 19.88
N VAL A 535 1.59 -5.85 19.69
CA VAL A 535 1.30 -4.80 20.67
C VAL A 535 -0.19 -4.77 20.97
N SER A 536 -0.53 -4.73 22.27
CA SER A 536 -1.92 -4.59 22.73
C SER A 536 -2.50 -3.25 22.28
N ASP A 537 -3.77 -3.23 21.88
CA ASP A 537 -4.51 -2.03 21.54
C ASP A 537 -5.03 -1.23 22.75
N LYS A 538 -4.80 -1.71 23.99
CA LYS A 538 -5.33 -1.08 25.21
C LYS A 538 -4.86 0.35 25.42
N GLU A 539 -3.62 0.66 24.98
CA GLU A 539 -3.01 1.99 25.13
C GLU A 539 -3.32 2.92 23.95
N ILE A 540 -3.95 2.43 22.89
CA ILE A 540 -4.35 3.26 21.76
C ILE A 540 -5.47 4.20 22.21
N PRO A 541 -5.28 5.53 22.13
CA PRO A 541 -6.30 6.50 22.55
C PRO A 541 -7.64 6.33 21.82
N PRO A 542 -8.78 6.62 22.44
CA PRO A 542 -10.09 6.53 21.79
C PRO A 542 -10.23 7.46 20.56
N THR A 543 -9.44 8.53 20.50
CA THR A 543 -9.41 9.50 19.39
C THR A 543 -8.41 9.14 18.30
N SER A 544 -7.66 8.04 18.45
CA SER A 544 -6.69 7.58 17.46
C SER A 544 -7.31 7.24 16.12
N LEU A 545 -6.56 7.48 15.04
CA LEU A 545 -6.95 7.03 13.69
C LEU A 545 -7.10 5.51 13.61
N LEU A 546 -6.30 4.76 14.37
CA LEU A 546 -6.38 3.30 14.39
C LEU A 546 -7.71 2.79 14.91
N ARG A 547 -8.35 3.49 15.85
CA ARG A 547 -9.65 3.11 16.40
C ARG A 547 -10.76 3.03 15.35
N GLY A 548 -10.63 3.79 14.26
CA GLY A 548 -11.53 3.68 13.11
C GLY A 548 -11.49 2.30 12.42
N PHE A 549 -10.44 1.50 12.67
CA PHE A 549 -10.26 0.16 12.11
C PHE A 549 -10.40 -0.95 13.15
N ILE A 550 -9.85 -0.78 14.35
CA ILE A 550 -9.83 -1.80 15.41
C ILE A 550 -11.01 -1.68 16.40
N GLY A 551 -11.85 -0.66 16.25
CA GLY A 551 -12.98 -0.41 17.14
C GLY A 551 -12.59 0.31 18.44
N GLY A 552 -13.62 0.61 19.29
CA GLY A 552 -13.43 1.30 20.56
C GLY A 552 -13.07 2.79 20.43
N GLY A 553 -13.39 3.41 19.31
CA GLY A 553 -13.16 4.84 19.07
C GLY A 553 -14.29 5.72 19.59
N SER A 554 -13.97 7.01 19.85
CA SER A 554 -14.92 8.07 20.23
C SER A 554 -15.63 8.71 19.03
N TYR A 555 -15.24 8.33 17.79
CA TYR A 555 -15.70 8.94 16.54
C TYR A 555 -16.52 7.99 15.68
#